data_13afe1c51c12a79884cac9d1dad05e67
#
_entry.id   13afe1c51c12a79884cac9d1dad05e67
#
_cell.length_a   1.000
_cell.length_b   1.000
_cell.length_c   1.000
_cell.angle_alpha   90.00
_cell.angle_beta   90.00
_cell.angle_gamma   90.00
#
_symmetry.space_group_name_H-M   'P 1'
#
loop_
_entity.id
_entity.type
_entity.pdbx_description
1 polymer ?
#
loop_
_entity_poly.entity_id
_entity_poly.type
_entity_poly.pdbx_seq_one_letter_code
_entity_poly.pdbx_strand_id
1 'polypeptide(L)'
;MTNLRKRMLEELQRRNYSPATIRGYLLAVEQFAKHFGKSPDKLGPDELRSYQAYLLTERKLAVGSVVGRVAALRFFFVRTLKRREFWEELPYPKDPKDRRRLPTVLSLDEVARLIDAAGNLMQRALLMTLYGTGMRRMEVSLLKVSDVDSRRMMIRVERGKGGGGRDIPLSPALLETLREYWHWKKPRTYLFPSSLHKRGADRPMSDKAVWYACTEAARHARIKKRVTPHTLRHSWATHLLEAGTDLRTIQVLLGHVDLETTARYLHLSQRHLQAVSNPLEHLQLSSVSQVSREYHRKTDR
;
A
#
# COMPACT_ATOMS: atom_id res chain seq x y z
N MET A 1 -28.00 -17.92 -9.29
CA MET A 1 -26.66 -17.60 -9.86
C MET A 1 -26.68 -18.01 -11.32
N THR A 2 -26.36 -17.10 -12.28
CA THR A 2 -26.40 -17.42 -13.71
C THR A 2 -25.29 -18.44 -14.07
N ASN A 3 -25.49 -19.23 -15.13
CA ASN A 3 -24.49 -20.21 -15.58
C ASN A 3 -23.13 -19.54 -15.92
N LEU A 4 -23.16 -18.37 -16.56
CA LEU A 4 -21.94 -17.61 -16.86
C LEU A 4 -21.15 -17.20 -15.61
N ARG A 5 -21.84 -16.75 -14.58
CA ARG A 5 -21.21 -16.39 -13.29
C ARG A 5 -20.57 -17.61 -12.63
N LYS A 6 -21.22 -18.78 -12.71
CA LYS A 6 -20.69 -20.03 -12.16
C LYS A 6 -19.41 -20.45 -12.92
N ARG A 7 -19.45 -20.46 -14.25
CA ARG A 7 -18.28 -20.78 -15.10
C ARG A 7 -17.10 -19.83 -14.83
N MET A 8 -17.35 -18.53 -14.71
CA MET A 8 -16.30 -17.55 -14.40
C MET A 8 -15.72 -17.77 -13.00
N LEU A 9 -16.56 -18.08 -12.01
CA LEU A 9 -16.12 -18.40 -10.66
C LEU A 9 -15.21 -19.62 -10.62
N GLU A 10 -15.60 -20.71 -11.29
CA GLU A 10 -14.81 -21.94 -11.40
C GLU A 10 -13.45 -21.69 -12.06
N GLU A 11 -13.42 -20.90 -13.15
CA GLU A 11 -12.18 -20.52 -13.83
C GLU A 11 -11.23 -19.68 -12.94
N LEU A 12 -11.78 -18.78 -12.14
CA LEU A 12 -11.01 -17.99 -11.19
C LEU A 12 -10.47 -18.84 -10.04
N GLN A 13 -11.31 -19.74 -9.49
CA GLN A 13 -10.92 -20.65 -8.41
C GLN A 13 -9.84 -21.64 -8.85
N ARG A 14 -10.00 -22.24 -10.02
CA ARG A 14 -9.01 -23.16 -10.61
C ARG A 14 -7.64 -22.53 -10.79
N ARG A 15 -7.58 -21.21 -11.01
CA ARG A 15 -6.33 -20.43 -11.12
C ARG A 15 -5.87 -19.85 -9.78
N ASN A 16 -6.47 -20.24 -8.67
CA ASN A 16 -6.12 -19.83 -7.32
C ASN A 16 -6.16 -18.30 -7.09
N TYR A 17 -7.09 -17.60 -7.76
CA TYR A 17 -7.28 -16.17 -7.50
C TYR A 17 -7.76 -15.92 -6.07
N SER A 18 -7.32 -14.80 -5.47
CA SER A 18 -7.74 -14.44 -4.12
C SER A 18 -9.26 -14.19 -4.04
N PRO A 19 -9.91 -14.46 -2.89
CA PRO A 19 -11.34 -14.17 -2.72
C PRO A 19 -11.73 -12.71 -3.02
N ALA A 20 -10.82 -11.77 -2.75
CA ALA A 20 -11.04 -10.35 -3.05
C ALA A 20 -11.03 -10.09 -4.56
N THR A 21 -10.06 -10.67 -5.29
CA THR A 21 -9.98 -10.58 -6.75
C THR A 21 -11.20 -11.22 -7.41
N ILE A 22 -11.61 -12.40 -6.94
CA ILE A 22 -12.81 -13.10 -7.44
C ILE A 22 -14.04 -12.18 -7.31
N ARG A 23 -14.28 -11.62 -6.11
CA ARG A 23 -15.40 -10.69 -5.90
C ARG A 23 -15.33 -9.48 -6.83
N GLY A 24 -14.15 -8.87 -6.96
CA GLY A 24 -13.93 -7.69 -7.82
C GLY A 24 -14.20 -8.00 -9.29
N TYR A 25 -13.73 -9.14 -9.78
CA TYR A 25 -13.90 -9.54 -11.17
C TYR A 25 -15.38 -9.86 -11.50
N LEU A 26 -16.05 -10.62 -10.65
CA LEU A 26 -17.47 -10.92 -10.82
C LEU A 26 -18.32 -9.64 -10.80
N LEU A 27 -18.02 -8.72 -9.89
CA LEU A 27 -18.72 -7.42 -9.80
C LEU A 27 -18.48 -6.56 -11.05
N ALA A 28 -17.26 -6.55 -11.59
CA ALA A 28 -16.96 -5.76 -12.79
C ALA A 28 -17.77 -6.24 -14.01
N VAL A 29 -17.87 -7.58 -14.21
CA VAL A 29 -18.68 -8.15 -15.31
C VAL A 29 -20.18 -7.92 -15.07
N GLU A 30 -20.64 -8.01 -13.83
CA GLU A 30 -22.03 -7.69 -13.47
C GLU A 30 -22.37 -6.22 -13.77
N GLN A 31 -21.48 -5.27 -13.42
CA GLN A 31 -21.67 -3.86 -13.71
C GLN A 31 -21.68 -3.57 -15.22
N PHE A 32 -20.82 -4.25 -15.99
CA PHE A 32 -20.81 -4.17 -17.44
C PHE A 32 -22.15 -4.64 -18.04
N ALA A 33 -22.64 -5.80 -17.65
CA ALA A 33 -23.92 -6.33 -18.10
C ALA A 33 -25.10 -5.42 -17.74
N LYS A 34 -25.11 -4.86 -16.52
CA LYS A 34 -26.13 -3.91 -16.05
C LYS A 34 -26.12 -2.61 -16.85
N HIS A 35 -24.96 -2.11 -17.25
CA HIS A 35 -24.83 -0.87 -18.02
C HIS A 35 -25.57 -0.96 -19.36
N PHE A 36 -25.51 -2.11 -20.04
CA PHE A 36 -26.17 -2.33 -21.31
C PHE A 36 -27.54 -3.02 -21.20
N GLY A 37 -27.96 -3.44 -20.02
CA GLY A 37 -29.22 -4.19 -19.84
C GLY A 37 -29.24 -5.54 -20.55
N LYS A 38 -28.08 -6.09 -20.94
CA LYS A 38 -27.95 -7.32 -21.72
C LYS A 38 -27.04 -8.33 -21.03
N SER A 39 -27.21 -9.62 -21.37
CA SER A 39 -26.27 -10.66 -20.90
C SER A 39 -24.86 -10.40 -21.47
N PRO A 40 -23.80 -10.52 -20.65
CA PRO A 40 -22.46 -10.08 -21.05
C PRO A 40 -21.86 -10.91 -22.19
N ASP A 41 -22.34 -12.15 -22.44
CA ASP A 41 -21.94 -12.97 -23.56
C ASP A 41 -22.51 -12.52 -24.91
N LYS A 42 -23.57 -11.69 -24.89
CA LYS A 42 -24.18 -11.08 -26.08
C LYS A 42 -23.60 -9.71 -26.43
N LEU A 43 -22.68 -9.21 -25.63
CA LEU A 43 -21.99 -7.94 -25.84
C LEU A 43 -20.68 -8.18 -26.62
N GLY A 44 -20.35 -7.23 -27.48
CA GLY A 44 -19.23 -7.32 -28.42
C GLY A 44 -18.13 -6.30 -28.17
N PRO A 45 -17.20 -6.17 -29.13
CA PRO A 45 -16.10 -5.20 -29.07
C PRO A 45 -16.55 -3.75 -28.94
N ASP A 46 -17.62 -3.37 -29.62
CA ASP A 46 -18.11 -1.98 -29.61
C ASP A 46 -18.65 -1.58 -28.23
N GLU A 47 -19.38 -2.48 -27.58
CA GLU A 47 -19.84 -2.25 -26.22
C GLU A 47 -18.68 -2.20 -25.23
N LEU A 48 -17.62 -2.99 -25.44
CA LEU A 48 -16.43 -2.93 -24.60
C LEU A 48 -15.69 -1.60 -24.73
N ARG A 49 -15.51 -1.10 -25.96
CA ARG A 49 -14.88 0.20 -26.23
C ARG A 49 -15.71 1.34 -25.64
N SER A 50 -17.02 1.36 -25.88
CA SER A 50 -17.92 2.39 -25.34
C SER A 50 -17.96 2.37 -23.81
N TYR A 51 -17.97 1.19 -23.20
CA TYR A 51 -17.94 1.07 -21.73
C TYR A 51 -16.61 1.56 -21.14
N GLN A 52 -15.49 1.26 -21.78
CA GLN A 52 -14.18 1.76 -21.32
C GLN A 52 -14.13 3.29 -21.42
N ALA A 53 -14.62 3.88 -22.50
CA ALA A 53 -14.75 5.32 -22.66
C ALA A 53 -15.66 5.92 -21.57
N TYR A 54 -16.86 5.35 -21.36
CA TYR A 54 -17.79 5.75 -20.29
C TYR A 54 -17.14 5.76 -18.90
N LEU A 55 -16.36 4.72 -18.56
CA LEU A 55 -15.66 4.66 -17.26
C LEU A 55 -14.66 5.79 -17.07
N LEU A 56 -13.98 6.22 -18.14
CA LEU A 56 -12.96 7.27 -18.11
C LEU A 56 -13.56 8.68 -18.19
N THR A 57 -14.53 8.91 -19.12
CA THR A 57 -15.04 10.24 -19.45
C THR A 57 -16.22 10.66 -18.58
N GLU A 58 -17.21 9.78 -18.42
CA GLU A 58 -18.44 10.10 -17.67
C GLU A 58 -18.31 9.75 -16.19
N ARG A 59 -17.89 8.51 -15.86
CA ARG A 59 -17.66 8.10 -14.47
C ARG A 59 -16.40 8.68 -13.86
N LYS A 60 -15.50 9.22 -14.68
CA LYS A 60 -14.22 9.85 -14.27
C LYS A 60 -13.44 9.00 -13.27
N LEU A 61 -13.42 7.68 -13.50
CA LEU A 61 -12.71 6.76 -12.63
C LEU A 61 -11.19 6.92 -12.79
N ALA A 62 -10.46 6.73 -11.68
CA ALA A 62 -9.01 6.68 -11.74
C ALA A 62 -8.55 5.54 -12.68
N VAL A 63 -7.48 5.78 -13.45
CA VAL A 63 -6.94 4.84 -14.44
C VAL A 63 -6.72 3.45 -13.85
N GLY A 64 -6.12 3.34 -12.66
CA GLY A 64 -5.93 2.05 -11.97
C GLY A 64 -7.25 1.29 -11.69
N SER A 65 -8.36 2.02 -11.46
CA SER A 65 -9.69 1.40 -11.29
C SER A 65 -10.24 0.87 -12.61
N VAL A 66 -9.97 1.58 -13.73
CA VAL A 66 -10.36 1.13 -15.07
C VAL A 66 -9.51 -0.08 -15.48
N VAL A 67 -8.20 -0.07 -15.23
CA VAL A 67 -7.30 -1.23 -15.44
C VAL A 67 -7.84 -2.48 -14.77
N GLY A 68 -8.28 -2.39 -13.51
CA GLY A 68 -8.88 -3.54 -12.81
C GLY A 68 -10.16 -4.07 -13.48
N ARG A 69 -11.01 -3.18 -14.00
CA ARG A 69 -12.22 -3.57 -14.74
C ARG A 69 -11.90 -4.19 -16.10
N VAL A 70 -10.97 -3.61 -16.84
CA VAL A 70 -10.49 -4.15 -18.12
C VAL A 70 -9.91 -5.55 -17.91
N ALA A 71 -9.10 -5.76 -16.86
CA ALA A 71 -8.56 -7.07 -16.53
C ALA A 71 -9.67 -8.11 -16.27
N ALA A 72 -10.73 -7.72 -15.57
CA ALA A 72 -11.87 -8.60 -15.30
C ALA A 72 -12.65 -8.95 -16.58
N LEU A 73 -12.91 -7.97 -17.46
CA LEU A 73 -13.59 -8.17 -18.73
C LEU A 73 -12.73 -9.03 -19.69
N ARG A 74 -11.42 -8.75 -19.79
CA ARG A 74 -10.49 -9.63 -20.54
C ARG A 74 -10.53 -11.06 -20.02
N PHE A 75 -10.50 -11.25 -18.70
CA PHE A 75 -10.62 -12.58 -18.12
C PHE A 75 -11.93 -13.25 -18.52
N PHE A 76 -13.04 -12.54 -18.45
CA PHE A 76 -14.35 -13.07 -18.81
C PHE A 76 -14.42 -13.49 -20.29
N PHE A 77 -14.12 -12.59 -21.21
CA PHE A 77 -14.22 -12.87 -22.63
C PHE A 77 -13.18 -13.90 -23.08
N VAL A 78 -11.91 -13.73 -22.72
CA VAL A 78 -10.82 -14.58 -23.23
C VAL A 78 -10.74 -15.93 -22.50
N ARG A 79 -10.91 -15.95 -21.18
CA ARG A 79 -10.72 -17.18 -20.39
C ARG A 79 -12.02 -17.93 -20.16
N THR A 80 -13.11 -17.25 -19.84
CA THR A 80 -14.39 -17.89 -19.54
C THR A 80 -15.18 -18.22 -20.82
N LEU A 81 -15.29 -17.27 -21.75
CA LEU A 81 -16.00 -17.47 -23.03
C LEU A 81 -15.15 -18.06 -24.15
N LYS A 82 -13.82 -18.11 -23.97
CA LYS A 82 -12.84 -18.60 -24.98
C LYS A 82 -12.78 -17.75 -26.26
N ARG A 83 -13.20 -16.48 -26.20
CA ARG A 83 -13.16 -15.53 -27.31
C ARG A 83 -11.81 -14.80 -27.30
N ARG A 84 -10.80 -15.34 -27.97
CA ARG A 84 -9.41 -14.85 -27.94
C ARG A 84 -9.24 -13.51 -28.66
N GLU A 85 -10.05 -13.24 -29.66
CA GLU A 85 -10.09 -12.00 -30.45
C GLU A 85 -10.32 -10.77 -29.58
N PHE A 86 -10.99 -10.91 -28.45
CA PHE A 86 -11.22 -9.80 -27.50
C PHE A 86 -9.96 -9.33 -26.74
N TRP A 87 -8.83 -10.01 -26.90
CA TRP A 87 -7.60 -9.61 -26.23
C TRP A 87 -7.08 -8.25 -26.72
N GLU A 88 -7.16 -7.98 -28.01
CA GLU A 88 -6.69 -6.73 -28.63
C GLU A 88 -7.70 -5.61 -28.48
N GLU A 89 -8.99 -5.93 -28.43
CA GLU A 89 -10.09 -4.98 -28.35
C GLU A 89 -10.20 -4.20 -27.03
N LEU A 90 -9.54 -4.67 -25.99
CA LEU A 90 -9.52 -4.04 -24.66
C LEU A 90 -8.11 -3.62 -24.25
N PRO A 91 -7.52 -2.57 -24.83
CA PRO A 91 -6.22 -2.09 -24.37
C PRO A 91 -6.29 -1.57 -22.95
N TYR A 92 -5.24 -1.80 -22.18
CA TYR A 92 -5.11 -1.16 -20.88
C TYR A 92 -4.93 0.35 -21.05
N PRO A 93 -5.72 1.18 -20.36
CA PRO A 93 -5.56 2.63 -20.45
C PRO A 93 -4.17 3.01 -19.94
N LYS A 94 -3.50 3.88 -20.69
CA LYS A 94 -2.21 4.45 -20.28
C LYS A 94 -2.45 5.43 -19.13
N ASP A 95 -1.67 5.28 -18.06
CA ASP A 95 -1.61 6.29 -17.01
C ASP A 95 -0.51 7.29 -17.39
N PRO A 96 -0.84 8.56 -17.66
CA PRO A 96 0.18 9.56 -17.94
C PRO A 96 1.16 9.62 -16.76
N LYS A 97 2.44 9.32 -17.03
CA LYS A 97 3.49 9.23 -15.99
C LYS A 97 3.57 10.51 -15.14
N ASP A 98 3.26 11.65 -15.72
CA ASP A 98 3.27 12.97 -15.06
C ASP A 98 2.16 13.18 -14.02
N ARG A 99 1.15 12.30 -13.97
CA ARG A 99 0.05 12.38 -12.98
C ARG A 99 0.26 11.50 -11.75
N ARG A 100 1.34 10.76 -11.67
CA ARG A 100 1.65 9.98 -10.46
C ARG A 100 2.00 10.94 -9.33
N ARG A 101 0.99 11.33 -8.55
CA ARG A 101 1.21 12.12 -7.33
C ARG A 101 2.12 11.33 -6.40
N LEU A 102 3.16 11.99 -5.91
CA LEU A 102 4.00 11.42 -4.86
C LEU A 102 3.11 11.05 -3.66
N PRO A 103 3.38 9.93 -2.99
CA PRO A 103 2.66 9.55 -1.80
C PRO A 103 2.72 10.66 -0.75
N THR A 104 1.62 10.87 -0.04
CA THR A 104 1.59 11.79 1.10
C THR A 104 2.42 11.20 2.23
N VAL A 105 3.38 11.99 2.74
CA VAL A 105 4.20 11.70 3.91
C VAL A 105 3.83 12.69 5.02
N LEU A 106 3.65 12.19 6.24
CA LEU A 106 3.49 13.00 7.44
C LEU A 106 4.87 13.34 8.01
N SER A 107 5.04 14.50 8.60
CA SER A 107 6.23 14.81 9.41
C SER A 107 6.19 14.02 10.73
N LEU A 108 7.33 13.94 11.42
CA LEU A 108 7.40 13.30 12.75
C LEU A 108 6.44 13.96 13.75
N ASP A 109 6.33 15.29 13.72
CA ASP A 109 5.39 16.05 14.53
C ASP A 109 3.92 15.74 14.18
N GLU A 110 3.57 15.65 12.89
CA GLU A 110 2.22 15.24 12.45
C GLU A 110 1.88 13.81 12.92
N VAL A 111 2.85 12.89 12.90
CA VAL A 111 2.65 11.52 13.40
C VAL A 111 2.45 11.52 14.91
N ALA A 112 3.24 12.27 15.66
CA ALA A 112 3.08 12.41 17.13
C ALA A 112 1.69 12.94 17.47
N ARG A 113 1.27 14.05 16.86
CA ARG A 113 -0.07 14.62 17.05
C ARG A 113 -1.20 13.67 16.65
N LEU A 114 -1.01 12.87 15.59
CA LEU A 114 -1.97 11.87 15.17
C LEU A 114 -2.18 10.78 16.24
N ILE A 115 -1.08 10.28 16.82
CA ILE A 115 -1.11 9.24 17.85
C ILE A 115 -1.73 9.80 19.15
N ASP A 116 -1.37 11.02 19.53
CA ASP A 116 -1.87 11.68 20.75
C ASP A 116 -3.36 12.07 20.63
N ALA A 117 -3.86 12.29 19.42
CA ALA A 117 -5.28 12.53 19.15
C ALA A 117 -6.15 11.26 19.12
N ALA A 118 -5.60 10.08 19.48
CA ALA A 118 -6.36 8.85 19.57
C ALA A 118 -7.47 8.95 20.64
N GLY A 119 -8.69 8.58 20.27
CA GLY A 119 -9.85 8.68 21.17
C GLY A 119 -9.90 7.66 22.31
N ASN A 120 -9.08 6.60 22.24
CA ASN A 120 -8.95 5.59 23.28
C ASN A 120 -7.65 4.78 23.12
N LEU A 121 -7.33 3.97 24.14
CA LEU A 121 -6.09 3.19 24.19
C LEU A 121 -5.97 2.17 23.05
N MET A 122 -7.07 1.55 22.60
CA MET A 122 -7.05 0.65 21.44
C MET A 122 -6.67 1.38 20.16
N GLN A 123 -7.22 2.58 19.94
CA GLN A 123 -6.90 3.40 18.78
C GLN A 123 -5.45 3.87 18.83
N ARG A 124 -4.94 4.27 19.99
CA ARG A 124 -3.52 4.62 20.19
C ARG A 124 -2.60 3.44 19.86
N ALA A 125 -2.86 2.29 20.44
CA ALA A 125 -2.09 1.08 20.17
C ALA A 125 -2.12 0.68 18.67
N LEU A 126 -3.28 0.81 18.03
CA LEU A 126 -3.47 0.56 16.61
C LEU A 126 -2.63 1.52 15.73
N LEU A 127 -2.69 2.82 16.00
CA LEU A 127 -1.93 3.84 15.26
C LEU A 127 -0.42 3.67 15.44
N MET A 128 0.02 3.40 16.68
CA MET A 128 1.43 3.11 16.96
C MET A 128 1.89 1.83 16.28
N THR A 129 1.05 0.78 16.22
CA THR A 129 1.38 -0.45 15.48
C THR A 129 1.50 -0.16 13.99
N LEU A 130 0.55 0.55 13.38
CA LEU A 130 0.61 0.91 11.96
C LEU A 130 1.86 1.70 11.59
N TYR A 131 2.19 2.71 12.40
CA TYR A 131 3.35 3.55 12.14
C TYR A 131 4.66 2.86 12.53
N GLY A 132 4.75 2.21 13.70
CA GLY A 132 6.00 1.60 14.18
C GLY A 132 6.43 0.35 13.41
N THR A 133 5.53 -0.24 12.60
CA THR A 133 5.81 -1.48 11.86
C THR A 133 5.68 -1.35 10.35
N GLY A 134 5.05 -0.29 9.86
CA GLY A 134 4.73 -0.13 8.44
C GLY A 134 3.85 -1.24 7.86
N MET A 135 3.14 -2.00 8.67
CA MET A 135 2.26 -3.09 8.22
C MET A 135 1.13 -2.59 7.32
N ARG A 136 0.65 -3.47 6.42
CA ARG A 136 -0.58 -3.19 5.67
C ARG A 136 -1.80 -3.27 6.57
N ARG A 137 -2.86 -2.48 6.26
CA ARG A 137 -4.09 -2.46 7.08
C ARG A 137 -4.69 -3.84 7.35
N MET A 138 -4.65 -4.75 6.37
CA MET A 138 -5.13 -6.13 6.53
C MET A 138 -4.22 -6.96 7.43
N GLU A 139 -2.91 -6.74 7.38
CA GLU A 139 -1.95 -7.42 8.24
C GLU A 139 -2.19 -7.03 9.71
N VAL A 140 -2.36 -5.73 9.98
CA VAL A 140 -2.69 -5.24 11.34
C VAL A 140 -4.07 -5.73 11.80
N SER A 141 -5.06 -5.75 10.91
CA SER A 141 -6.40 -6.27 11.22
C SER A 141 -6.37 -7.74 11.67
N LEU A 142 -5.50 -8.55 11.07
CA LEU A 142 -5.39 -9.99 11.33
C LEU A 142 -4.29 -10.34 12.36
N LEU A 143 -3.58 -9.34 12.90
CA LEU A 143 -2.49 -9.55 13.85
C LEU A 143 -3.01 -10.22 15.11
N LYS A 144 -2.32 -11.29 15.54
CA LYS A 144 -2.67 -12.05 16.73
C LYS A 144 -1.81 -11.62 17.92
N VAL A 145 -2.29 -11.89 19.12
CA VAL A 145 -1.51 -11.68 20.36
C VAL A 145 -0.22 -12.52 20.34
N SER A 146 -0.30 -13.75 19.82
CA SER A 146 0.84 -14.66 19.67
C SER A 146 1.91 -14.22 18.68
N ASP A 147 1.60 -13.25 17.81
CA ASP A 147 2.55 -12.74 16.82
C ASP A 147 3.51 -11.70 17.42
N VAL A 148 3.25 -11.25 18.66
CA VAL A 148 4.10 -10.30 19.39
C VAL A 148 5.08 -11.07 20.28
N ASP A 149 6.34 -11.15 19.86
CA ASP A 149 7.43 -11.74 20.65
C ASP A 149 8.15 -10.66 21.45
N SER A 150 7.73 -10.46 22.69
CA SER A 150 8.32 -9.47 23.59
C SER A 150 9.73 -9.86 24.09
N ARG A 151 10.14 -11.13 24.00
CA ARG A 151 11.49 -11.57 24.37
C ARG A 151 12.50 -11.25 23.28
N ARG A 152 12.13 -11.50 22.02
CA ARG A 152 12.97 -11.19 20.87
C ARG A 152 12.81 -9.76 20.37
N MET A 153 11.86 -9.00 20.93
CA MET A 153 11.50 -7.65 20.47
C MET A 153 11.14 -7.63 18.97
N MET A 154 10.26 -8.55 18.56
CA MET A 154 9.83 -8.72 17.18
C MET A 154 8.32 -8.90 17.08
N ILE A 155 7.75 -8.48 15.96
CA ILE A 155 6.38 -8.80 15.55
C ILE A 155 6.45 -9.65 14.29
N ARG A 156 5.87 -10.84 14.33
CA ARG A 156 5.77 -11.73 13.18
C ARG A 156 4.56 -11.38 12.35
N VAL A 157 4.79 -11.12 11.07
CA VAL A 157 3.72 -10.85 10.10
C VAL A 157 3.60 -12.03 9.17
N GLU A 158 2.55 -12.82 9.34
CA GLU A 158 2.25 -13.90 8.42
C GLU A 158 1.79 -13.35 7.07
N ARG A 159 2.35 -13.88 5.97
CA ARG A 159 1.79 -13.64 4.64
C ARG A 159 0.62 -14.60 4.41
N GLY A 160 -0.48 -14.10 3.87
CA GLY A 160 -1.53 -14.94 3.31
C GLY A 160 -0.95 -15.86 2.22
N LYS A 161 -1.63 -16.99 1.93
CA LYS A 161 -1.28 -18.10 1.00
C LYS A 161 -0.01 -17.92 0.17
N GLY A 162 1.02 -18.71 0.47
CA GLY A 162 2.18 -18.96 -0.42
C GLY A 162 3.40 -18.06 -0.26
N GLY A 163 3.44 -17.15 0.70
CA GLY A 163 4.61 -16.31 0.96
C GLY A 163 5.16 -16.49 2.38
N GLY A 164 6.47 -16.60 2.55
CA GLY A 164 7.12 -16.60 3.85
C GLY A 164 6.71 -15.37 4.67
N GLY A 165 6.49 -15.52 5.98
CA GLY A 165 6.28 -14.42 6.89
C GLY A 165 7.51 -13.51 6.96
N ARG A 166 7.36 -12.35 7.60
CA ARG A 166 8.49 -11.48 7.94
C ARG A 166 8.41 -11.07 9.40
N ASP A 167 9.55 -10.88 10.00
CA ASP A 167 9.66 -10.35 11.35
C ASP A 167 9.99 -8.85 11.27
N ILE A 168 9.32 -8.05 12.08
CA ILE A 168 9.50 -6.60 12.14
C ILE A 168 9.96 -6.24 13.56
N PRO A 169 10.99 -5.41 13.74
CA PRO A 169 11.43 -4.96 15.05
C PRO A 169 10.30 -4.27 15.82
N LEU A 170 10.17 -4.64 17.09
CA LEU A 170 9.21 -4.07 18.03
C LEU A 170 9.93 -3.04 18.90
N SER A 171 9.51 -1.77 18.85
CA SER A 171 10.08 -0.75 19.71
C SER A 171 9.63 -0.89 21.16
N PRO A 172 10.47 -0.52 22.14
CA PRO A 172 10.07 -0.53 23.56
C PRO A 172 8.80 0.26 23.84
N ALA A 173 8.66 1.45 23.26
CA ALA A 173 7.49 2.30 23.44
C ALA A 173 6.20 1.66 22.88
N LEU A 174 6.29 0.95 21.74
CA LEU A 174 5.14 0.21 21.21
C LEU A 174 4.80 -0.98 22.12
N LEU A 175 5.80 -1.72 22.61
CA LEU A 175 5.56 -2.86 23.52
C LEU A 175 4.87 -2.41 24.82
N GLU A 176 5.29 -1.30 25.42
CA GLU A 176 4.67 -0.73 26.60
C GLU A 176 3.18 -0.41 26.34
N THR A 177 2.89 0.33 25.28
CA THR A 177 1.50 0.64 24.91
C THR A 177 0.67 -0.60 24.62
N LEU A 178 1.26 -1.62 23.98
CA LEU A 178 0.58 -2.90 23.74
C LEU A 178 0.29 -3.67 25.03
N ARG A 179 1.18 -3.61 26.03
CA ARG A 179 0.97 -4.20 27.36
C ARG A 179 -0.17 -3.51 28.09
N GLU A 180 -0.18 -2.17 28.16
CA GLU A 180 -1.28 -1.41 28.75
C GLU A 180 -2.63 -1.73 28.05
N TYR A 181 -2.61 -1.73 26.73
CA TYR A 181 -3.79 -2.09 25.94
C TYR A 181 -4.26 -3.52 26.25
N TRP A 182 -3.31 -4.49 26.35
CA TRP A 182 -3.63 -5.87 26.67
C TRP A 182 -4.23 -6.01 28.07
N HIS A 183 -3.67 -5.34 29.07
CA HIS A 183 -4.24 -5.32 30.43
C HIS A 183 -5.65 -4.78 30.48
N TRP A 184 -5.95 -3.74 29.72
CA TRP A 184 -7.27 -3.13 29.67
C TRP A 184 -8.28 -3.98 28.90
N LYS A 185 -7.93 -4.47 27.67
CA LYS A 185 -8.86 -5.13 26.75
C LYS A 185 -8.88 -6.64 26.86
N LYS A 186 -7.76 -7.25 27.27
CA LYS A 186 -7.53 -8.71 27.37
C LYS A 186 -7.94 -9.46 26.08
N PRO A 187 -7.42 -9.07 24.91
CA PRO A 187 -7.71 -9.75 23.65
C PRO A 187 -7.22 -11.21 23.73
N ARG A 188 -8.00 -12.14 23.15
CA ARG A 188 -7.68 -13.58 23.19
C ARG A 188 -6.79 -14.03 22.04
N THR A 189 -7.33 -14.01 20.82
CA THR A 189 -6.61 -14.44 19.62
C THR A 189 -6.10 -13.23 18.82
N TYR A 190 -7.02 -12.35 18.39
CA TYR A 190 -6.63 -11.18 17.60
C TYR A 190 -6.25 -10.01 18.50
N LEU A 191 -5.10 -9.38 18.20
CA LEU A 191 -4.61 -8.24 18.98
C LEU A 191 -5.63 -7.09 18.97
N PHE A 192 -6.27 -6.83 17.82
CA PHE A 192 -7.32 -5.83 17.66
C PHE A 192 -8.66 -6.51 17.31
N PRO A 193 -9.43 -6.96 18.31
CA PRO A 193 -10.71 -7.61 18.06
C PRO A 193 -11.79 -6.62 17.64
N SER A 194 -12.78 -7.11 16.89
CA SER A 194 -13.95 -6.35 16.49
C SER A 194 -14.84 -6.01 17.69
N SER A 195 -15.26 -4.75 17.79
CA SER A 195 -16.23 -4.30 18.82
C SER A 195 -17.70 -4.51 18.41
N LEU A 196 -17.97 -4.83 17.13
CA LEU A 196 -19.33 -4.90 16.57
C LEU A 196 -20.03 -6.25 16.80
N HIS A 197 -19.36 -7.23 17.39
CA HIS A 197 -19.92 -8.56 17.59
C HIS A 197 -20.26 -8.78 19.07
N LYS A 198 -21.32 -9.60 19.30
CA LYS A 198 -21.76 -9.99 20.63
C LYS A 198 -20.58 -10.42 21.51
N ARG A 199 -20.64 -10.11 22.81
CA ARG A 199 -19.60 -10.51 23.80
C ARG A 199 -19.23 -11.98 23.60
N GLY A 200 -17.95 -12.25 23.30
CA GLY A 200 -17.40 -13.59 23.12
C GLY A 200 -17.01 -14.00 21.70
N ALA A 201 -17.39 -13.26 20.65
CA ALA A 201 -16.93 -13.56 19.30
C ALA A 201 -15.51 -13.01 19.09
N ASP A 202 -14.53 -13.90 19.08
CA ASP A 202 -13.12 -13.59 18.81
C ASP A 202 -12.92 -13.44 17.29
N ARG A 203 -13.25 -12.26 16.78
CA ARG A 203 -13.12 -11.91 15.36
C ARG A 203 -12.21 -10.70 15.21
N PRO A 204 -11.40 -10.65 14.13
CA PRO A 204 -10.52 -9.52 13.88
C PRO A 204 -11.31 -8.24 13.59
N MET A 205 -10.74 -7.10 13.90
CA MET A 205 -11.23 -5.80 13.45
C MET A 205 -11.30 -5.78 11.92
N SER A 206 -12.33 -5.16 11.35
CA SER A 206 -12.41 -5.02 9.88
C SER A 206 -11.35 -4.05 9.35
N ASP A 207 -10.92 -4.25 8.12
CA ASP A 207 -10.01 -3.33 7.43
C ASP A 207 -10.57 -1.91 7.29
N LYS A 208 -11.91 -1.79 7.21
CA LYS A 208 -12.61 -0.50 7.24
C LYS A 208 -12.48 0.19 8.59
N ALA A 209 -12.55 -0.56 9.70
CA ALA A 209 -12.40 0.02 11.04
C ALA A 209 -10.97 0.53 11.26
N VAL A 210 -9.95 -0.20 10.75
CA VAL A 210 -8.55 0.28 10.75
C VAL A 210 -8.42 1.59 9.97
N TRP A 211 -9.05 1.68 8.80
CA TRP A 211 -9.05 2.90 8.00
C TRP A 211 -9.75 4.06 8.72
N TYR A 212 -10.91 3.79 9.30
CA TYR A 212 -11.69 4.78 10.04
C TYR A 212 -10.92 5.34 11.24
N ALA A 213 -10.24 4.48 12.00
CA ALA A 213 -9.41 4.91 13.13
C ALA A 213 -8.32 5.92 12.71
N CYS A 214 -7.66 5.71 11.58
CA CYS A 214 -6.67 6.66 11.05
C CYS A 214 -7.30 8.00 10.64
N THR A 215 -8.44 7.95 9.94
CA THR A 215 -9.08 9.18 9.44
C THR A 215 -9.70 10.01 10.55
N GLU A 216 -10.24 9.36 11.57
CA GLU A 216 -10.81 10.02 12.74
C GLU A 216 -9.72 10.69 13.60
N ALA A 217 -8.63 9.96 13.89
CA ALA A 217 -7.49 10.54 14.61
C ALA A 217 -6.91 11.76 13.85
N ALA A 218 -6.80 11.68 12.52
CA ALA A 218 -6.34 12.81 11.71
C ALA A 218 -7.26 14.03 11.81
N ARG A 219 -8.57 13.81 11.86
CA ARG A 219 -9.55 14.88 12.06
C ARG A 219 -9.39 15.52 13.44
N HIS A 220 -9.23 14.73 14.49
CA HIS A 220 -9.00 15.23 15.85
C HIS A 220 -7.66 15.98 15.98
N ALA A 221 -6.61 15.47 15.34
CA ALA A 221 -5.28 16.10 15.28
C ALA A 221 -5.25 17.35 14.37
N ARG A 222 -6.34 17.71 13.71
CA ARG A 222 -6.45 18.81 12.73
C ARG A 222 -5.39 18.72 11.62
N ILE A 223 -5.06 17.51 11.17
CA ILE A 223 -4.11 17.28 10.07
C ILE A 223 -4.85 17.51 8.75
N LYS A 224 -4.40 18.48 7.95
CA LYS A 224 -5.01 18.82 6.65
C LYS A 224 -4.74 17.78 5.56
N LYS A 225 -3.66 16.99 5.68
CA LYS A 225 -3.30 15.93 4.75
C LYS A 225 -4.28 14.76 4.86
N ARG A 226 -4.52 14.06 3.74
CA ARG A 226 -5.31 12.82 3.77
C ARG A 226 -4.53 11.72 4.46
N VAL A 227 -4.93 11.34 5.67
CA VAL A 227 -4.29 10.28 6.44
C VAL A 227 -5.04 8.96 6.26
N THR A 228 -4.30 7.92 5.94
CA THR A 228 -4.77 6.53 5.78
C THR A 228 -3.73 5.56 6.35
N PRO A 229 -4.02 4.28 6.56
CA PRO A 229 -3.00 3.29 6.91
C PRO A 229 -1.81 3.26 5.94
N HIS A 230 -2.06 3.50 4.64
CA HIS A 230 -0.98 3.59 3.64
C HIS A 230 -0.14 4.85 3.82
N THR A 231 -0.74 5.97 4.23
CA THR A 231 0.00 7.20 4.55
C THR A 231 0.97 6.96 5.70
N LEU A 232 0.54 6.29 6.78
CA LEU A 232 1.43 5.93 7.89
C LEU A 232 2.56 5.01 7.46
N ARG A 233 2.26 4.01 6.63
CA ARG A 233 3.27 3.11 6.07
C ARG A 233 4.27 3.85 5.18
N HIS A 234 3.84 4.80 4.35
CA HIS A 234 4.73 5.62 3.55
C HIS A 234 5.61 6.52 4.42
N SER A 235 5.02 7.16 5.44
CA SER A 235 5.76 7.99 6.38
C SER A 235 6.82 7.19 7.13
N TRP A 236 6.47 6.01 7.65
CA TRP A 236 7.42 5.11 8.30
C TRP A 236 8.60 4.73 7.40
N ALA A 237 8.33 4.33 6.16
CA ALA A 237 9.38 3.94 5.22
C ALA A 237 10.28 5.12 4.85
N THR A 238 9.71 6.31 4.66
CA THR A 238 10.47 7.54 4.38
C THR A 238 11.34 7.92 5.58
N HIS A 239 10.77 7.88 6.80
CA HIS A 239 11.53 8.22 8.01
C HIS A 239 12.66 7.23 8.31
N LEU A 240 12.47 5.93 8.02
CA LEU A 240 13.56 4.95 8.10
C LEU A 240 14.69 5.27 7.13
N LEU A 241 14.34 5.62 5.88
CA LEU A 241 15.32 6.00 4.87
C LEU A 241 16.07 7.28 5.29
N GLU A 242 15.37 8.27 5.83
CA GLU A 242 15.95 9.52 6.35
C GLU A 242 16.80 9.31 7.60
N ALA A 243 16.54 8.24 8.37
CA ALA A 243 17.37 7.81 9.47
C ALA A 243 18.58 6.96 9.05
N GLY A 244 18.80 6.75 7.73
CA GLY A 244 19.94 6.02 7.19
C GLY A 244 19.75 4.52 6.99
N THR A 245 18.52 3.99 7.19
CA THR A 245 18.26 2.57 6.91
C THR A 245 18.33 2.34 5.40
N ASP A 246 19.05 1.31 4.98
CA ASP A 246 19.20 0.98 3.57
C ASP A 246 17.90 0.51 2.92
N LEU A 247 17.77 0.73 1.61
CA LEU A 247 16.54 0.47 0.86
C LEU A 247 16.17 -1.02 0.82
N ARG A 248 17.14 -1.93 0.88
CA ARG A 248 16.91 -3.38 0.87
C ARG A 248 16.30 -3.84 2.19
N THR A 249 16.80 -3.35 3.29
CA THR A 249 16.21 -3.58 4.62
C THR A 249 14.78 -3.07 4.67
N ILE A 250 14.51 -1.85 4.19
CA ILE A 250 13.15 -1.30 4.10
C ILE A 250 12.25 -2.18 3.22
N GLN A 251 12.75 -2.68 2.08
CA GLN A 251 12.02 -3.60 1.21
C GLN A 251 11.59 -4.89 1.95
N VAL A 252 12.52 -5.50 2.67
CA VAL A 252 12.27 -6.73 3.46
C VAL A 252 11.22 -6.46 4.53
N LEU A 253 11.40 -5.41 5.34
CA LEU A 253 10.47 -5.02 6.40
C LEU A 253 9.07 -4.73 5.88
N LEU A 254 8.96 -4.07 4.73
CA LEU A 254 7.67 -3.81 4.07
C LEU A 254 7.08 -5.07 3.41
N GLY A 255 7.89 -6.08 3.12
CA GLY A 255 7.48 -7.28 2.38
C GLY A 255 7.06 -6.93 0.95
N HIS A 256 7.84 -6.09 0.27
CA HIS A 256 7.69 -5.82 -1.15
C HIS A 256 8.42 -6.91 -1.96
N VAL A 257 7.73 -7.50 -2.93
CA VAL A 257 8.32 -8.47 -3.84
C VAL A 257 9.33 -7.75 -4.74
N ASP A 258 8.93 -6.62 -5.31
CA ASP A 258 9.73 -5.84 -6.25
C ASP A 258 10.38 -4.63 -5.57
N LEU A 259 11.68 -4.44 -5.85
CA LEU A 259 12.44 -3.29 -5.35
C LEU A 259 11.90 -1.96 -5.91
N GLU A 260 11.37 -1.96 -7.13
CA GLU A 260 10.76 -0.77 -7.76
C GLU A 260 9.66 -0.15 -6.89
N THR A 261 8.87 -1.00 -6.20
CA THR A 261 7.85 -0.54 -5.27
C THR A 261 8.44 0.22 -4.08
N THR A 262 9.67 -0.11 -3.67
CA THR A 262 10.37 0.53 -2.55
C THR A 262 11.18 1.75 -3.04
N ALA A 263 11.71 1.72 -4.25
CA ALA A 263 12.52 2.80 -4.84
C ALA A 263 11.78 4.15 -4.90
N ARG A 264 10.44 4.14 -4.88
CA ARG A 264 9.64 5.38 -4.78
C ARG A 264 9.95 6.23 -3.54
N TYR A 265 10.46 5.63 -2.46
CA TYR A 265 10.83 6.35 -1.25
C TYR A 265 12.10 7.19 -1.42
N LEU A 266 12.99 6.83 -2.36
CA LEU A 266 14.16 7.65 -2.71
C LEU A 266 13.76 9.05 -3.19
N HIS A 267 12.65 9.14 -3.94
CA HIS A 267 12.13 10.44 -4.41
C HIS A 267 11.42 11.25 -3.32
N LEU A 268 11.12 10.65 -2.16
CA LEU A 268 10.44 11.30 -1.04
C LEU A 268 11.41 11.80 0.02
N SER A 269 12.63 11.23 0.09
CA SER A 269 13.65 11.57 1.08
C SER A 269 14.63 12.62 0.52
N GLN A 270 14.43 13.88 0.92
CA GLN A 270 15.37 14.96 0.58
C GLN A 270 16.72 14.81 1.29
N ARG A 271 16.71 14.33 2.55
CA ARG A 271 17.94 14.13 3.34
C ARG A 271 18.86 13.09 2.73
N HIS A 272 18.31 12.03 2.14
CA HIS A 272 19.12 11.00 1.51
C HIS A 272 19.92 11.55 0.31
N LEU A 273 19.31 12.44 -0.47
CA LEU A 273 20.01 13.11 -1.59
C LEU A 273 21.05 14.11 -1.11
N GLN A 274 20.80 14.81 0.01
CA GLN A 274 21.73 15.77 0.60
C GLN A 274 22.92 15.08 1.32
N ALA A 275 22.75 13.84 1.77
CA ALA A 275 23.79 13.06 2.45
C ALA A 275 24.79 12.41 1.47
N VAL A 276 24.55 12.49 0.16
CA VAL A 276 25.51 11.99 -0.85
C VAL A 276 26.71 12.91 -0.88
N SER A 277 27.87 12.45 -0.36
CA SER A 277 29.11 13.21 -0.48
C SER A 277 29.51 13.27 -1.95
N ASN A 278 29.89 14.48 -2.41
CA ASN A 278 30.39 14.65 -3.74
C ASN A 278 31.77 13.97 -3.86
N PRO A 279 32.02 13.09 -4.85
CA PRO A 279 33.32 12.48 -5.04
C PRO A 279 34.48 13.50 -5.13
N LEU A 280 34.21 14.74 -5.53
CA LEU A 280 35.18 15.81 -5.55
C LEU A 280 35.76 16.14 -4.17
N GLU A 281 34.98 15.95 -3.11
CA GLU A 281 35.44 16.17 -1.72
C GLU A 281 36.55 15.20 -1.29
N HIS A 282 36.68 14.07 -1.98
CA HIS A 282 37.70 13.05 -1.72
C HIS A 282 38.94 13.20 -2.64
N LEU A 283 38.92 14.16 -3.55
CA LEU A 283 40.04 14.41 -4.44
C LEU A 283 41.01 15.43 -3.83
N GLN A 284 42.29 15.09 -3.83
CA GLN A 284 43.35 16.05 -3.51
C GLN A 284 43.66 16.93 -4.76
N LEU A 285 42.86 17.96 -4.97
CA LEU A 285 43.00 18.87 -6.07
C LEU A 285 43.96 20.02 -5.69
N SER A 286 44.81 20.42 -6.62
CA SER A 286 45.60 21.64 -6.48
C SER A 286 44.72 22.87 -6.33
N SER A 287 45.07 23.79 -5.46
CA SER A 287 44.26 25.00 -5.25
C SER A 287 44.10 25.81 -6.55
N VAL A 288 42.92 26.42 -6.72
CA VAL A 288 42.62 27.24 -7.91
C VAL A 288 43.68 28.30 -8.17
N SER A 289 44.33 28.84 -7.10
CA SER A 289 45.41 29.79 -7.18
C SER A 289 46.70 29.19 -7.75
N GLN A 290 46.99 27.91 -7.54
CA GLN A 290 48.15 27.23 -8.14
C GLN A 290 47.93 26.98 -9.63
N VAL A 291 46.74 26.49 -10.00
CA VAL A 291 46.38 26.23 -11.40
C VAL A 291 46.35 27.52 -12.22
N SER A 292 45.80 28.61 -11.69
CA SER A 292 45.79 29.93 -12.35
C SER A 292 47.21 30.44 -12.63
N ARG A 293 48.15 30.24 -11.69
CA ARG A 293 49.56 30.69 -11.88
C ARG A 293 50.28 29.88 -12.98
N GLU A 294 49.98 28.59 -13.10
CA GLU A 294 50.55 27.75 -14.17
C GLU A 294 49.95 28.08 -15.54
N TYR A 295 48.66 28.39 -15.64
CA TYR A 295 48.01 28.79 -16.88
C TYR A 295 48.57 30.13 -17.39
N HIS A 296 48.77 31.13 -16.53
CA HIS A 296 49.35 32.42 -16.94
C HIS A 296 50.82 32.32 -17.36
N ARG A 297 51.61 31.40 -16.76
CA ARG A 297 52.98 31.16 -17.20
C ARG A 297 53.09 30.47 -18.56
N LYS A 298 52.07 29.76 -19.03
CA LYS A 298 52.07 29.10 -20.36
C LYS A 298 51.55 29.99 -21.48
N THR A 299 50.81 31.04 -21.16
CA THR A 299 50.31 32.03 -22.16
C THR A 299 51.28 33.17 -22.42
N ASP A 300 52.35 33.39 -21.59
CA ASP A 300 53.36 34.42 -21.74
C ASP A 300 54.67 33.88 -22.38
N ARG A 301 54.63 32.72 -23.01
CA ARG A 301 55.66 32.13 -23.86
C ARG A 301 55.14 31.94 -25.29
#